data_1089fddb75c7faae84ec524e48d1815f
#
_entry.id   1089fddb75c7faae84ec524e48d1815f
#
_cell.length_a   1.000
_cell.length_b   1.000
_cell.length_c   1.000
_cell.angle_alpha   90.00
_cell.angle_beta   90.00
_cell.angle_gamma   90.00
#
_symmetry.space_group_name_H-M   'P 1'
#
loop_
_entity.id
_entity.type
_entity.pdbx_description
1 polymer ?
#
loop_
_entity_poly.entity_id
_entity_poly.type
_entity_poly.pdbx_seq_one_letter_code
_entity_poly.pdbx_strand_id
1 'polypeptide(L)'
;MSVHASAKRITTQVLQEMKHNGEKIAMLTAYDYSMARIVDGAGVDVILVGDSASNVMAGHETTLPITLDQMIYHAAGVVRAAKKALVVVDLPFGTYQGNSKEALNSAIRIMKESGAHAVKLEGGAEVRESIERILTAGIPVMGHLGLTPQSIYKFGTYTVRAKEEEEANELKANAKLLEEIGCFSLVLEKVPAALATAVSESLHVPTIGIGAGGGCDGQVLVLPDMLGITQDFSPRFLRRYLDMGQQMHDAIGQYVSDVRAKDFPNENEQY
;
A
#
# COMPACT_ATOMS: atom_id res chain seq x y z
N MET A 1 -13.72 -21.66 -25.69
CA MET A 1 -13.19 -20.68 -24.70
C MET A 1 -13.19 -19.32 -25.40
N SER A 2 -14.07 -18.41 -24.98
CA SER A 2 -14.20 -17.07 -25.54
C SER A 2 -13.05 -16.22 -25.00
N VAL A 3 -12.11 -15.85 -25.87
CA VAL A 3 -11.04 -14.90 -25.56
C VAL A 3 -11.65 -13.50 -25.63
N HIS A 4 -12.32 -13.07 -24.57
CA HIS A 4 -12.48 -11.64 -24.36
C HIS A 4 -11.09 -11.09 -24.07
N ALA A 5 -10.62 -10.18 -24.92
CA ALA A 5 -9.43 -9.39 -24.69
C ALA A 5 -9.67 -8.52 -23.44
N SER A 6 -9.51 -9.09 -22.26
CA SER A 6 -9.43 -8.32 -21.01
C SER A 6 -8.15 -7.49 -21.09
N ALA A 7 -8.23 -6.22 -20.72
CA ALA A 7 -7.05 -5.38 -20.57
C ALA A 7 -5.98 -6.16 -19.78
N LYS A 8 -4.75 -6.23 -20.34
CA LYS A 8 -3.67 -7.03 -19.78
C LYS A 8 -3.42 -6.54 -18.32
N ARG A 9 -3.62 -7.42 -17.35
CA ARG A 9 -3.43 -7.11 -15.93
C ARG A 9 -1.94 -6.90 -15.65
N ILE A 10 -1.62 -5.94 -14.81
CA ILE A 10 -0.27 -5.76 -14.26
C ILE A 10 0.05 -6.97 -13.36
N THR A 11 1.21 -7.56 -13.57
CA THR A 11 1.74 -8.68 -12.80
C THR A 11 3.07 -8.31 -12.17
N THR A 12 3.58 -9.12 -11.26
CA THR A 12 4.92 -8.93 -10.68
C THR A 12 6.02 -8.88 -11.74
N GLN A 13 5.89 -9.65 -12.83
CA GLN A 13 6.81 -9.63 -13.96
C GLN A 13 6.74 -8.31 -14.73
N VAL A 14 5.54 -7.75 -14.95
CA VAL A 14 5.38 -6.44 -15.62
C VAL A 14 6.08 -5.34 -14.82
N LEU A 15 6.01 -5.37 -13.48
CA LEU A 15 6.72 -4.40 -12.66
C LEU A 15 8.25 -4.50 -12.82
N GLN A 16 8.79 -5.71 -12.96
CA GLN A 16 10.21 -5.90 -13.25
C GLN A 16 10.59 -5.38 -14.64
N GLU A 17 9.74 -5.62 -15.64
CA GLU A 17 9.90 -5.10 -17.00
C GLU A 17 9.88 -3.55 -16.99
N MET A 18 8.97 -2.92 -16.23
CA MET A 18 8.91 -1.46 -16.07
C MET A 18 10.22 -0.91 -15.49
N LYS A 19 10.76 -1.52 -14.43
CA LYS A 19 12.07 -1.13 -13.90
C LYS A 19 13.17 -1.25 -14.95
N HIS A 20 13.23 -2.38 -15.65
CA HIS A 20 14.24 -2.60 -16.69
C HIS A 20 14.18 -1.55 -17.80
N ASN A 21 12.98 -1.11 -18.17
CA ASN A 21 12.73 -0.09 -19.19
C ASN A 21 12.88 1.36 -18.65
N GLY A 22 13.13 1.55 -17.36
CA GLY A 22 13.16 2.88 -16.73
C GLY A 22 11.78 3.54 -16.59
N GLU A 23 10.70 2.77 -16.71
CA GLU A 23 9.33 3.24 -16.52
C GLU A 23 9.00 3.34 -15.03
N LYS A 24 8.36 4.44 -14.60
CA LYS A 24 8.01 4.65 -13.21
C LYS A 24 6.70 3.95 -12.84
N ILE A 25 6.69 3.29 -11.69
CA ILE A 25 5.54 2.55 -11.16
C ILE A 25 4.71 3.49 -10.28
N ALA A 26 3.44 3.67 -10.62
CA ALA A 26 2.49 4.42 -9.80
C ALA A 26 1.72 3.46 -8.89
N MET A 27 1.84 3.66 -7.57
CA MET A 27 1.15 2.86 -6.57
C MET A 27 0.31 3.77 -5.67
N LEU A 28 -0.91 3.36 -5.34
CA LEU A 28 -1.78 4.03 -4.38
C LEU A 28 -2.46 3.04 -3.46
N THR A 29 -2.83 3.47 -2.26
CA THR A 29 -3.69 2.66 -1.41
C THR A 29 -5.16 2.75 -1.85
N ALA A 30 -5.93 1.70 -1.58
CA ALA A 30 -7.39 1.73 -1.61
C ALA A 30 -7.94 0.70 -0.60
N TYR A 31 -9.13 0.98 -0.05
CA TYR A 31 -9.67 0.20 1.07
C TYR A 31 -11.12 -0.25 0.84
N ASP A 32 -11.76 0.19 -0.25
CA ASP A 32 -13.13 -0.17 -0.61
C ASP A 32 -13.31 -0.29 -2.12
N TYR A 33 -14.46 -0.83 -2.51
CA TYR A 33 -14.81 -1.09 -3.90
C TYR A 33 -14.90 0.18 -4.75
N SER A 34 -15.52 1.24 -4.23
CA SER A 34 -15.82 2.45 -5.00
C SER A 34 -14.54 3.23 -5.31
N MET A 35 -13.69 3.44 -4.29
CA MET A 35 -12.40 4.10 -4.46
C MET A 35 -11.45 3.26 -5.32
N ALA A 36 -11.40 1.94 -5.14
CA ALA A 36 -10.56 1.07 -5.95
C ALA A 36 -10.93 1.12 -7.44
N ARG A 37 -12.22 1.24 -7.79
CA ARG A 37 -12.65 1.44 -9.19
C ARG A 37 -12.12 2.74 -9.79
N ILE A 38 -12.12 3.82 -9.02
CA ILE A 38 -11.59 5.12 -9.46
C ILE A 38 -10.08 5.02 -9.65
N VAL A 39 -9.38 4.44 -8.68
CA VAL A 39 -7.92 4.28 -8.71
C VAL A 39 -7.46 3.41 -9.89
N ASP A 40 -8.08 2.24 -10.08
CA ASP A 40 -7.80 1.35 -11.22
C ASP A 40 -8.12 2.02 -12.56
N GLY A 41 -9.26 2.74 -12.63
CA GLY A 41 -9.67 3.50 -13.80
C GLY A 41 -8.74 4.67 -14.15
N ALA A 42 -8.06 5.24 -13.17
CA ALA A 42 -7.05 6.29 -13.36
C ALA A 42 -5.71 5.77 -13.90
N GLY A 43 -5.51 4.44 -13.96
CA GLY A 43 -4.32 3.83 -14.56
C GLY A 43 -3.17 3.61 -13.59
N VAL A 44 -3.46 3.46 -12.31
CA VAL A 44 -2.46 3.07 -11.28
C VAL A 44 -1.99 1.63 -11.54
N ASP A 45 -0.69 1.38 -11.43
CA ASP A 45 -0.12 0.06 -11.71
C ASP A 45 -0.32 -0.91 -10.55
N VAL A 46 -0.23 -0.41 -9.32
CA VAL A 46 -0.38 -1.22 -8.10
C VAL A 46 -1.36 -0.57 -7.14
N ILE A 47 -2.31 -1.35 -6.64
CA ILE A 47 -3.18 -0.94 -5.53
C ILE A 47 -2.73 -1.69 -4.27
N LEU A 48 -2.41 -0.92 -3.23
CA LEU A 48 -2.09 -1.45 -1.90
C LEU A 48 -3.32 -1.41 -1.01
N VAL A 49 -3.74 -2.55 -0.50
CA VAL A 49 -4.62 -2.60 0.67
C VAL A 49 -3.71 -2.57 1.89
N GLY A 50 -3.39 -1.35 2.32
CA GLY A 50 -2.43 -1.11 3.41
C GLY A 50 -3.06 -1.27 4.79
N ASP A 51 -2.26 -1.68 5.78
CA ASP A 51 -2.65 -1.67 7.19
C ASP A 51 -2.88 -0.24 7.73
N SER A 52 -2.48 0.79 6.97
CA SER A 52 -2.89 2.19 7.14
C SER A 52 -4.43 2.38 7.14
N ALA A 53 -5.20 1.37 6.69
CA ALA A 53 -6.65 1.30 6.92
C ALA A 53 -7.01 1.45 8.41
N SER A 54 -6.16 0.99 9.32
CA SER A 54 -6.29 1.23 10.77
C SER A 54 -6.42 2.71 11.09
N ASN A 55 -5.61 3.55 10.46
CA ASN A 55 -5.63 5.00 10.68
C ASN A 55 -6.77 5.68 9.91
N VAL A 56 -6.79 5.53 8.57
CA VAL A 56 -7.64 6.36 7.70
C VAL A 56 -9.07 5.86 7.55
N MET A 57 -9.35 4.59 7.88
CA MET A 57 -10.69 4.01 7.83
C MET A 57 -11.29 3.76 9.21
N ALA A 58 -10.47 3.34 10.18
CA ALA A 58 -10.93 3.01 11.53
C ALA A 58 -10.62 4.09 12.58
N GLY A 59 -9.79 5.10 12.25
CA GLY A 59 -9.48 6.22 13.14
C GLY A 59 -8.54 5.88 14.30
N HIS A 60 -7.78 4.78 14.20
CA HIS A 60 -6.77 4.44 15.21
C HIS A 60 -5.50 5.28 15.05
N GLU A 61 -4.77 5.48 16.12
CA GLU A 61 -3.52 6.24 16.13
C GLU A 61 -2.36 5.52 15.41
N THR A 62 -2.40 4.19 15.35
CA THR A 62 -1.36 3.35 14.74
C THR A 62 -1.96 2.30 13.82
N THR A 63 -1.11 1.63 13.03
CA THR A 63 -1.53 0.51 12.17
C THR A 63 -1.74 -0.80 12.97
N LEU A 64 -1.32 -0.88 14.23
CA LEU A 64 -1.30 -2.10 15.03
C LEU A 64 -2.67 -2.74 15.32
N PRO A 65 -3.77 -1.96 15.53
CA PRO A 65 -5.04 -2.55 15.92
C PRO A 65 -5.78 -3.32 14.82
N ILE A 66 -5.47 -3.06 13.54
CA ILE A 66 -6.20 -3.71 12.45
C ILE A 66 -5.97 -5.21 12.42
N THR A 67 -7.06 -5.96 12.28
CA THR A 67 -7.01 -7.43 12.29
C THR A 67 -6.88 -8.01 10.88
N LEU A 68 -6.47 -9.28 10.80
CA LEU A 68 -6.41 -10.02 9.54
C LEU A 68 -7.79 -10.09 8.85
N ASP A 69 -8.86 -10.27 9.61
CA ASP A 69 -10.23 -10.34 9.07
C ASP A 69 -10.66 -9.01 8.46
N GLN A 70 -10.30 -7.88 9.09
CA GLN A 70 -10.55 -6.55 8.54
C GLN A 70 -9.74 -6.31 7.26
N MET A 71 -8.47 -6.71 7.23
CA MET A 71 -7.65 -6.63 6.02
C MET A 71 -8.25 -7.45 4.87
N ILE A 72 -8.72 -8.66 5.14
CA ILE A 72 -9.39 -9.53 4.15
C ILE A 72 -10.68 -8.87 3.67
N TYR A 73 -11.48 -8.27 4.55
CA TYR A 73 -12.70 -7.56 4.19
C TYR A 73 -12.42 -6.41 3.21
N HIS A 74 -11.47 -5.54 3.52
CA HIS A 74 -11.04 -4.44 2.64
C HIS A 74 -10.52 -4.99 1.30
N ALA A 75 -9.62 -5.96 1.36
CA ALA A 75 -9.00 -6.55 0.18
C ALA A 75 -10.01 -7.18 -0.78
N ALA A 76 -11.00 -7.90 -0.27
CA ALA A 76 -12.04 -8.52 -1.08
C ALA A 76 -12.86 -7.48 -1.88
N GLY A 77 -13.14 -6.31 -1.29
CA GLY A 77 -13.78 -5.18 -1.98
C GLY A 77 -12.90 -4.63 -3.11
N VAL A 78 -11.65 -4.37 -2.80
CA VAL A 78 -10.66 -3.82 -3.75
C VAL A 78 -10.41 -4.76 -4.92
N VAL A 79 -10.21 -6.05 -4.67
CA VAL A 79 -9.95 -7.07 -5.72
C VAL A 79 -11.11 -7.18 -6.70
N ARG A 80 -12.37 -7.14 -6.20
CA ARG A 80 -13.55 -7.13 -7.10
C ARG A 80 -13.59 -5.91 -8.02
N ALA A 81 -13.09 -4.77 -7.56
CA ALA A 81 -13.07 -3.52 -8.30
C ALA A 81 -11.93 -3.46 -9.33
N ALA A 82 -10.72 -3.88 -8.95
CA ALA A 82 -9.51 -3.78 -9.76
C ALA A 82 -9.56 -4.73 -10.98
N LYS A 83 -9.37 -4.17 -12.17
CA LYS A 83 -9.34 -4.91 -13.44
C LYS A 83 -7.95 -4.99 -14.05
N LYS A 84 -7.13 -3.98 -13.83
CA LYS A 84 -5.79 -3.83 -14.42
C LYS A 84 -4.68 -3.88 -13.38
N ALA A 85 -4.82 -3.13 -12.29
CA ALA A 85 -3.79 -3.00 -11.27
C ALA A 85 -3.46 -4.34 -10.57
N LEU A 86 -2.19 -4.51 -10.21
CA LEU A 86 -1.77 -5.53 -9.27
C LEU A 86 -2.27 -5.16 -7.87
N VAL A 87 -2.99 -6.05 -7.21
CA VAL A 87 -3.46 -5.82 -5.82
C VAL A 87 -2.53 -6.52 -4.84
N VAL A 88 -1.90 -5.74 -3.97
CA VAL A 88 -1.03 -6.19 -2.88
C VAL A 88 -1.73 -5.91 -1.56
N VAL A 89 -1.66 -6.82 -0.61
CA VAL A 89 -2.33 -6.70 0.71
C VAL A 89 -1.31 -6.84 1.83
N ASP A 90 -1.36 -5.92 2.79
CA ASP A 90 -0.51 -6.01 3.98
C ASP A 90 -0.91 -7.15 4.90
N LEU A 91 0.08 -7.91 5.36
CA LEU A 91 -0.05 -8.74 6.56
C LEU A 91 -0.04 -7.80 7.78
N PRO A 92 -1.13 -7.74 8.57
CA PRO A 92 -1.17 -6.85 9.73
C PRO A 92 -0.27 -7.34 10.87
N PHE A 93 0.07 -6.43 11.76
CA PHE A 93 0.90 -6.73 12.93
C PHE A 93 0.39 -7.95 13.71
N GLY A 94 1.33 -8.79 14.15
CA GLY A 94 1.05 -10.02 14.93
C GLY A 94 0.74 -11.24 14.07
N THR A 95 0.65 -11.11 12.73
CA THR A 95 0.28 -12.23 11.85
C THR A 95 1.47 -12.93 11.18
N TYR A 96 2.70 -12.38 11.32
CA TYR A 96 3.89 -12.96 10.68
C TYR A 96 5.16 -12.86 11.53
N GLN A 97 5.17 -12.06 12.60
CA GLN A 97 6.35 -11.88 13.45
C GLN A 97 6.57 -13.04 14.42
N GLY A 98 5.51 -13.79 14.78
CA GLY A 98 5.58 -14.83 15.79
C GLY A 98 6.30 -16.09 15.30
N ASN A 99 5.91 -16.60 14.16
CA ASN A 99 6.54 -17.75 13.51
C ASN A 99 6.12 -17.90 12.04
N SER A 100 6.92 -18.62 11.25
CA SER A 100 6.73 -18.79 9.81
C SER A 100 5.48 -19.58 9.41
N LYS A 101 4.96 -20.45 10.26
CA LYS A 101 3.74 -21.22 10.00
C LYS A 101 2.50 -20.32 10.10
N GLU A 102 2.45 -19.46 11.11
CA GLU A 102 1.36 -18.47 11.25
C GLU A 102 1.40 -17.45 10.12
N ALA A 103 2.60 -16.99 9.73
CA ALA A 103 2.79 -16.11 8.59
C ALA A 103 2.22 -16.71 7.30
N LEU A 104 2.55 -17.97 7.00
CA LEU A 104 2.00 -18.68 5.85
C LEU A 104 0.47 -18.81 5.93
N ASN A 105 -0.07 -19.20 7.07
CA ASN A 105 -1.52 -19.35 7.22
C ASN A 105 -2.26 -18.04 7.00
N SER A 106 -1.70 -16.92 7.51
CA SER A 106 -2.25 -15.57 7.32
C SER A 106 -2.20 -15.14 5.85
N ALA A 107 -1.07 -15.39 5.17
CA ALA A 107 -0.93 -15.12 3.74
C ALA A 107 -1.92 -15.97 2.90
N ILE A 108 -2.06 -17.25 3.20
CA ILE A 108 -3.04 -18.14 2.54
C ILE A 108 -4.46 -17.60 2.70
N ARG A 109 -4.84 -17.16 3.90
CA ARG A 109 -6.16 -16.58 4.14
C ARG A 109 -6.39 -15.33 3.28
N ILE A 110 -5.44 -14.39 3.25
CA ILE A 110 -5.54 -13.21 2.39
C ILE A 110 -5.75 -13.63 0.93
N MET A 111 -4.90 -14.50 0.39
CA MET A 111 -4.98 -14.92 -1.01
C MET A 111 -6.30 -15.62 -1.35
N LYS A 112 -6.75 -16.54 -0.51
CA LYS A 112 -7.96 -17.36 -0.77
C LYS A 112 -9.26 -16.60 -0.54
N GLU A 113 -9.33 -15.80 0.54
CA GLU A 113 -10.58 -15.18 0.96
C GLU A 113 -10.82 -13.85 0.25
N SER A 114 -9.76 -13.12 -0.13
CA SER A 114 -9.89 -11.86 -0.87
C SER A 114 -9.67 -11.97 -2.38
N GLY A 115 -8.89 -12.97 -2.83
CA GLY A 115 -8.43 -13.07 -4.22
C GLY A 115 -7.28 -12.12 -4.56
N ALA A 116 -6.54 -11.62 -3.56
CA ALA A 116 -5.36 -10.76 -3.74
C ALA A 116 -4.28 -11.44 -4.60
N HIS A 117 -3.37 -10.65 -5.17
CA HIS A 117 -2.34 -11.13 -6.09
C HIS A 117 -0.99 -11.31 -5.41
N ALA A 118 -0.73 -10.59 -4.31
CA ALA A 118 0.50 -10.63 -3.53
C ALA A 118 0.23 -10.13 -2.11
N VAL A 119 1.17 -10.40 -1.21
CA VAL A 119 1.17 -9.84 0.15
C VAL A 119 2.36 -8.92 0.37
N LYS A 120 2.25 -7.97 1.32
CA LYS A 120 3.37 -7.16 1.79
C LYS A 120 3.55 -7.36 3.29
N LEU A 121 4.78 -7.29 3.76
CA LEU A 121 5.12 -7.32 5.18
C LEU A 121 6.38 -6.50 5.46
N GLU A 122 6.52 -6.08 6.70
CA GLU A 122 7.57 -5.20 7.18
C GLU A 122 8.70 -5.97 7.85
N GLY A 123 9.94 -5.53 7.62
CA GLY A 123 11.15 -6.08 8.21
C GLY A 123 12.10 -6.73 7.22
N GLY A 124 13.27 -7.08 7.69
CA GLY A 124 14.37 -7.68 6.95
C GLY A 124 14.75 -9.07 7.47
N ALA A 125 15.96 -9.19 7.97
CA ALA A 125 16.51 -10.47 8.44
C ALA A 125 15.67 -11.12 9.56
N GLU A 126 15.05 -10.33 10.42
CA GLU A 126 14.23 -10.79 11.55
C GLU A 126 12.94 -11.51 11.13
N VAL A 127 12.45 -11.28 9.91
CA VAL A 127 11.24 -11.93 9.36
C VAL A 127 11.54 -12.82 8.16
N ARG A 128 12.83 -13.07 7.88
CA ARG A 128 13.31 -13.87 6.75
C ARG A 128 12.60 -15.21 6.62
N GLU A 129 12.52 -15.99 7.70
CA GLU A 129 11.92 -17.32 7.69
C GLU A 129 10.43 -17.26 7.29
N SER A 130 9.72 -16.24 7.75
CA SER A 130 8.31 -16.02 7.39
C SER A 130 8.16 -15.71 5.90
N ILE A 131 9.03 -14.86 5.35
CA ILE A 131 9.04 -14.53 3.92
C ILE A 131 9.35 -15.75 3.07
N GLU A 132 10.42 -16.48 3.37
CA GLU A 132 10.83 -17.69 2.65
C GLU A 132 9.72 -18.75 2.66
N ARG A 133 9.02 -18.88 3.78
CA ARG A 133 7.91 -19.82 3.91
C ARG A 133 6.71 -19.47 3.03
N ILE A 134 6.37 -18.19 2.96
CA ILE A 134 5.29 -17.67 2.11
C ILE A 134 5.67 -17.82 0.62
N LEU A 135 6.88 -17.44 0.24
CA LEU A 135 7.40 -17.57 -1.13
C LEU A 135 7.44 -19.02 -1.61
N THR A 136 7.88 -19.96 -0.74
CA THR A 136 7.92 -21.40 -1.03
C THR A 136 6.53 -21.96 -1.33
N ALA A 137 5.47 -21.38 -0.75
CA ALA A 137 4.09 -21.75 -1.05
C ALA A 137 3.55 -21.15 -2.36
N GLY A 138 4.37 -20.38 -3.09
CA GLY A 138 3.99 -19.76 -4.37
C GLY A 138 3.26 -18.42 -4.24
N ILE A 139 3.29 -17.78 -3.08
CA ILE A 139 2.66 -16.47 -2.85
C ILE A 139 3.73 -15.37 -3.05
N PRO A 140 3.52 -14.42 -3.99
CA PRO A 140 4.45 -13.32 -4.18
C PRO A 140 4.49 -12.39 -2.96
N VAL A 141 5.69 -11.96 -2.58
CA VAL A 141 5.93 -11.08 -1.42
C VAL A 141 6.59 -9.78 -1.86
N MET A 142 6.03 -8.67 -1.39
CA MET A 142 6.64 -7.33 -1.40
C MET A 142 7.23 -7.07 -0.01
N GLY A 143 8.52 -6.72 0.08
CA GLY A 143 9.15 -6.34 1.33
C GLY A 143 8.90 -4.87 1.68
N HIS A 144 9.18 -4.47 2.93
CA HIS A 144 9.07 -3.09 3.36
C HIS A 144 10.16 -2.76 4.38
N LEU A 145 11.01 -1.79 4.06
CA LEU A 145 12.16 -1.36 4.86
C LEU A 145 12.15 0.16 5.11
N GLY A 146 12.97 0.59 6.05
CA GLY A 146 13.08 1.97 6.50
C GLY A 146 12.19 2.23 7.71
N LEU A 147 11.32 3.23 7.67
CA LEU A 147 10.28 3.36 8.67
C LEU A 147 9.24 2.26 8.42
N THR A 148 9.08 1.39 9.39
CA THR A 148 8.06 0.35 9.39
C THR A 148 7.01 0.70 10.44
N PRO A 149 5.80 1.18 10.05
CA PRO A 149 4.77 1.63 10.99
C PRO A 149 4.37 0.61 12.05
N GLN A 150 4.44 -0.68 11.73
CA GLN A 150 4.19 -1.76 12.70
C GLN A 150 5.23 -1.81 13.83
N SER A 151 6.39 -1.21 13.64
CA SER A 151 7.45 -1.08 14.65
C SER A 151 7.46 0.27 15.37
N ILE A 152 6.36 1.04 15.30
CA ILE A 152 6.33 2.44 15.78
C ILE A 152 6.71 2.58 17.27
N TYR A 153 6.30 1.66 18.12
CA TYR A 153 6.67 1.70 19.53
C TYR A 153 8.14 1.38 19.79
N LYS A 154 8.77 0.55 18.91
CA LYS A 154 10.23 0.33 18.96
C LYS A 154 10.98 1.60 18.55
N PHE A 155 10.50 2.33 17.55
CA PHE A 155 11.14 3.56 17.08
C PHE A 155 10.81 4.79 17.94
N GLY A 156 9.65 4.81 18.57
CA GLY A 156 9.16 5.93 19.40
C GLY A 156 8.73 7.16 18.61
N THR A 157 9.04 7.25 17.32
CA THR A 157 8.69 8.39 16.46
C THR A 157 8.54 7.98 14.99
N TYR A 158 7.83 8.81 14.20
CA TYR A 158 7.74 8.70 12.76
C TYR A 158 8.85 9.48 12.02
N THR A 159 10.07 9.54 12.56
CA THR A 159 11.19 10.25 11.94
C THR A 159 11.82 9.47 10.79
N VAL A 160 12.62 10.17 9.96
CA VAL A 160 13.42 9.55 8.89
C VAL A 160 14.41 8.56 9.49
N ARG A 161 14.43 7.34 8.95
CA ARG A 161 15.28 6.22 9.35
C ARG A 161 16.59 6.17 8.53
N ALA A 162 17.52 5.34 8.97
CA ALA A 162 18.77 5.08 8.26
C ALA A 162 19.58 6.36 7.91
N LYS A 163 19.61 7.33 8.84
CA LYS A 163 20.47 8.51 8.73
C LYS A 163 21.90 8.21 9.13
N GLU A 164 22.06 7.37 10.13
CA GLU A 164 23.37 6.95 10.64
C GLU A 164 23.92 5.80 9.78
N GLU A 165 25.23 5.73 9.67
CA GLU A 165 25.91 4.79 8.76
C GLU A 165 25.59 3.31 9.07
N GLU A 166 25.50 2.96 10.35
CA GLU A 166 25.18 1.60 10.78
C GLU A 166 23.80 1.18 10.30
N GLU A 167 22.76 2.01 10.54
CA GLU A 167 21.39 1.73 10.11
C GLU A 167 21.27 1.75 8.57
N ALA A 168 22.03 2.63 7.90
CA ALA A 168 22.06 2.66 6.44
C ALA A 168 22.68 1.40 5.84
N ASN A 169 23.73 0.86 6.45
CA ASN A 169 24.36 -0.39 6.03
C ASN A 169 23.44 -1.60 6.33
N GLU A 170 22.75 -1.61 7.46
CA GLU A 170 21.73 -2.62 7.78
C GLU A 170 20.60 -2.60 6.74
N LEU A 171 20.08 -1.41 6.38
CA LEU A 171 19.03 -1.28 5.37
C LEU A 171 19.48 -1.83 4.00
N LYS A 172 20.70 -1.53 3.57
CA LYS A 172 21.28 -2.08 2.32
C LYS A 172 21.40 -3.60 2.36
N ALA A 173 21.89 -4.14 3.47
CA ALA A 173 22.01 -5.59 3.67
C ALA A 173 20.64 -6.28 3.65
N ASN A 174 19.65 -5.72 4.34
CA ASN A 174 18.29 -6.24 4.34
C ASN A 174 17.63 -6.14 2.97
N ALA A 175 17.82 -5.05 2.22
CA ALA A 175 17.30 -4.90 0.86
C ALA A 175 17.86 -5.99 -0.07
N LYS A 176 19.16 -6.25 0.01
CA LYS A 176 19.80 -7.31 -0.75
C LYS A 176 19.32 -8.71 -0.35
N LEU A 177 19.20 -8.96 0.94
CA LEU A 177 18.63 -10.20 1.48
C LEU A 177 17.23 -10.46 0.94
N LEU A 178 16.33 -9.44 0.98
CA LEU A 178 14.94 -9.58 0.51
C LEU A 178 14.88 -9.89 -0.99
N GLU A 179 15.74 -9.29 -1.80
CA GLU A 179 15.89 -9.66 -3.21
C GLU A 179 16.34 -11.10 -3.38
N GLU A 180 17.40 -11.52 -2.67
CA GLU A 180 18.00 -12.86 -2.76
C GLU A 180 17.02 -13.97 -2.37
N ILE A 181 16.15 -13.75 -1.39
CA ILE A 181 15.13 -14.73 -1.00
C ILE A 181 13.92 -14.74 -1.91
N GLY A 182 13.80 -13.77 -2.85
CA GLY A 182 12.78 -13.78 -3.90
C GLY A 182 11.63 -12.80 -3.74
N CYS A 183 11.73 -11.78 -2.91
CA CYS A 183 10.75 -10.69 -2.93
C CYS A 183 10.72 -10.04 -4.32
N PHE A 184 9.52 -9.81 -4.87
CA PHE A 184 9.39 -9.23 -6.22
C PHE A 184 9.54 -7.71 -6.25
N SER A 185 9.43 -7.03 -5.13
CA SER A 185 9.55 -5.57 -4.98
C SER A 185 9.78 -5.20 -3.52
N LEU A 186 10.30 -4.00 -3.26
CA LEU A 186 10.53 -3.45 -1.92
C LEU A 186 9.92 -2.06 -1.79
N VAL A 187 9.21 -1.79 -0.68
CA VAL A 187 8.88 -0.44 -0.25
C VAL A 187 10.03 0.12 0.57
N LEU A 188 10.43 1.37 0.29
CA LEU A 188 11.39 2.15 1.07
C LEU A 188 10.67 3.35 1.66
N GLU A 189 10.45 3.35 3.00
CA GLU A 189 9.71 4.42 3.65
C GLU A 189 10.61 5.31 4.51
N LYS A 190 10.47 6.65 4.31
CA LYS A 190 11.11 7.69 5.13
C LYS A 190 12.60 7.43 5.41
N VAL A 191 13.35 7.23 4.33
CA VAL A 191 14.82 7.10 4.33
C VAL A 191 15.44 8.26 3.53
N PRO A 192 16.73 8.60 3.74
CA PRO A 192 17.40 9.63 2.95
C PRO A 192 17.34 9.32 1.45
N ALA A 193 17.04 10.32 0.62
CA ALA A 193 16.87 10.15 -0.83
C ALA A 193 18.10 9.53 -1.52
N ALA A 194 19.32 9.96 -1.13
CA ALA A 194 20.56 9.40 -1.67
C ALA A 194 20.71 7.92 -1.33
N LEU A 195 20.34 7.50 -0.12
CA LEU A 195 20.37 6.10 0.28
C LEU A 195 19.36 5.26 -0.51
N ALA A 196 18.12 5.77 -0.64
CA ALA A 196 17.08 5.08 -1.42
C ALA A 196 17.48 4.92 -2.89
N THR A 197 18.11 5.95 -3.50
CA THR A 197 18.65 5.88 -4.85
C THR A 197 19.71 4.77 -4.97
N ALA A 198 20.71 4.79 -4.07
CA ALA A 198 21.78 3.78 -4.08
C ALA A 198 21.24 2.34 -3.89
N VAL A 199 20.23 2.16 -3.02
CA VAL A 199 19.58 0.86 -2.85
C VAL A 199 18.84 0.46 -4.12
N SER A 200 18.07 1.37 -4.72
CA SER A 200 17.31 1.10 -5.96
C SER A 200 18.19 0.70 -7.12
N GLU A 201 19.34 1.37 -7.28
CA GLU A 201 20.33 1.08 -8.31
C GLU A 201 21.06 -0.26 -8.09
N SER A 202 21.19 -0.69 -6.83
CA SER A 202 21.87 -1.94 -6.47
C SER A 202 21.02 -3.21 -6.63
N LEU A 203 19.71 -3.05 -6.79
CA LEU A 203 18.74 -4.15 -6.87
C LEU A 203 18.21 -4.34 -8.29
N HIS A 204 17.84 -5.57 -8.64
CA HIS A 204 17.13 -5.90 -9.88
C HIS A 204 15.62 -5.81 -9.72
N VAL A 205 15.09 -6.02 -8.50
CA VAL A 205 13.66 -5.88 -8.20
C VAL A 205 13.27 -4.41 -8.04
N PRO A 206 12.05 -4.01 -8.43
CA PRO A 206 11.61 -2.63 -8.30
C PRO A 206 11.49 -2.18 -6.85
N THR A 207 11.89 -0.92 -6.61
CA THR A 207 11.70 -0.22 -5.34
C THR A 207 10.59 0.82 -5.43
N ILE A 208 9.75 0.89 -4.41
CA ILE A 208 8.64 1.83 -4.31
C ILE A 208 8.90 2.77 -3.13
N GLY A 209 9.06 4.06 -3.39
CA GLY A 209 9.36 5.06 -2.37
C GLY A 209 8.11 5.67 -1.75
N ILE A 210 8.17 5.96 -0.45
CA ILE A 210 7.28 6.88 0.24
C ILE A 210 8.11 7.72 1.22
N GLY A 211 8.26 9.01 0.94
CA GLY A 211 9.18 9.86 1.70
C GLY A 211 10.66 9.44 1.57
N ALA A 212 11.03 8.81 0.44
CA ALA A 212 12.37 8.30 0.14
C ALA A 212 13.03 8.98 -1.06
N GLY A 213 12.45 10.09 -1.53
CA GLY A 213 12.95 10.83 -2.71
C GLY A 213 12.54 10.21 -4.05
N GLY A 214 13.01 10.80 -5.15
CA GLY A 214 12.61 10.44 -6.53
C GLY A 214 13.44 9.34 -7.18
N GLY A 215 14.46 8.79 -6.49
CA GLY A 215 15.39 7.79 -7.04
C GLY A 215 14.86 6.36 -7.06
N CYS A 216 13.73 6.07 -6.39
CA CYS A 216 13.06 4.78 -6.47
C CYS A 216 12.39 4.55 -7.84
N ASP A 217 12.13 3.30 -8.18
CA ASP A 217 11.48 2.91 -9.44
C ASP A 217 10.00 3.27 -9.48
N GLY A 218 9.37 3.41 -8.32
CA GLY A 218 7.99 3.86 -8.18
C GLY A 218 7.76 4.67 -6.92
N GLN A 219 6.51 5.13 -6.72
CA GLN A 219 6.08 5.89 -5.55
C GLN A 219 4.73 5.39 -5.07
N VAL A 220 4.51 5.39 -3.75
CA VAL A 220 3.21 5.12 -3.14
C VAL A 220 2.78 6.29 -2.25
N LEU A 221 1.49 6.57 -2.22
CA LEU A 221 0.84 7.44 -1.26
C LEU A 221 -0.42 6.78 -0.69
N VAL A 222 -0.80 7.20 0.51
CA VAL A 222 -2.09 6.88 1.11
C VAL A 222 -3.16 7.74 0.44
N LEU A 223 -4.16 7.10 -0.19
CA LEU A 223 -5.15 7.79 -1.04
C LEU A 223 -5.91 8.90 -0.30
N PRO A 224 -6.47 8.69 0.91
CA PRO A 224 -7.12 9.76 1.67
C PRO A 224 -6.24 10.98 1.94
N ASP A 225 -4.95 10.76 2.20
CA ASP A 225 -3.99 11.84 2.45
C ASP A 225 -3.72 12.63 1.16
N MET A 226 -3.49 11.93 0.04
CA MET A 226 -3.24 12.53 -1.27
C MET A 226 -4.44 13.35 -1.76
N LEU A 227 -5.66 12.89 -1.50
CA LEU A 227 -6.88 13.59 -1.89
C LEU A 227 -7.32 14.67 -0.88
N GLY A 228 -6.61 14.85 0.24
CA GLY A 228 -6.95 15.86 1.25
C GLY A 228 -8.20 15.54 2.06
N ILE A 229 -8.55 14.25 2.21
CA ILE A 229 -9.60 13.81 3.14
C ILE A 229 -9.04 13.87 4.57
N THR A 230 -7.82 13.38 4.79
CA THR A 230 -7.10 13.50 6.06
C THR A 230 -6.52 14.91 6.16
N GLN A 231 -7.14 15.77 6.97
CA GLN A 231 -6.76 17.19 7.03
C GLN A 231 -5.58 17.47 7.98
N ASP A 232 -5.49 16.73 9.09
CA ASP A 232 -4.50 16.96 10.15
C ASP A 232 -3.14 16.31 9.89
N PHE A 233 -2.93 15.70 8.73
CA PHE A 233 -1.67 15.04 8.34
C PHE A 233 -1.06 15.69 7.11
N SER A 234 0.08 16.39 7.27
CA SER A 234 0.75 17.09 6.18
C SER A 234 2.29 16.97 6.28
N PRO A 235 2.85 15.77 6.17
CA PRO A 235 4.29 15.57 6.16
C PRO A 235 4.91 16.15 4.88
N ARG A 236 6.21 16.50 4.95
CA ARG A 236 6.96 17.12 3.84
C ARG A 236 6.88 16.33 2.52
N PHE A 237 6.78 15.01 2.58
CA PHE A 237 6.75 14.14 1.38
C PHE A 237 5.37 14.05 0.73
N LEU A 238 4.31 14.45 1.44
CA LEU A 238 2.94 14.38 0.93
C LEU A 238 2.65 15.56 0.00
N ARG A 239 2.30 15.26 -1.24
CA ARG A 239 1.66 16.22 -2.13
C ARG A 239 0.16 15.98 -2.12
N ARG A 240 -0.60 16.98 -1.74
CA ARG A 240 -2.07 16.96 -1.92
C ARG A 240 -2.41 17.35 -3.36
N TYR A 241 -3.21 16.54 -4.00
CA TYR A 241 -3.67 16.75 -5.38
C TYR A 241 -5.09 17.30 -5.43
N LEU A 242 -5.83 17.22 -4.31
CA LEU A 242 -7.20 17.69 -4.18
C LEU A 242 -7.44 18.10 -2.72
N ASP A 243 -8.41 18.96 -2.47
CA ASP A 243 -8.98 19.25 -1.15
C ASP A 243 -10.37 18.64 -1.05
N MET A 244 -10.42 17.31 -1.11
CA MET A 244 -11.66 16.57 -1.15
C MET A 244 -12.44 16.66 0.16
N GLY A 245 -11.75 16.79 1.29
CA GLY A 245 -12.40 16.95 2.61
C GLY A 245 -13.30 18.19 2.64
N GLN A 246 -12.80 19.35 2.17
CA GLN A 246 -13.58 20.57 2.10
C GLN A 246 -14.72 20.45 1.09
N GLN A 247 -14.47 19.91 -0.09
CA GLN A 247 -15.49 19.75 -1.14
C GLN A 247 -16.63 18.82 -0.69
N MET A 248 -16.33 17.73 0.01
CA MET A 248 -17.31 16.84 0.58
C MET A 248 -18.13 17.53 1.68
N HIS A 249 -17.46 18.27 2.56
CA HIS A 249 -18.13 19.05 3.61
C HIS A 249 -19.13 20.04 3.03
N ASP A 250 -18.73 20.80 2.00
CA ASP A 250 -19.59 21.80 1.35
C ASP A 250 -20.78 21.14 0.65
N ALA A 251 -20.57 20.05 -0.07
CA ALA A 251 -21.63 19.29 -0.73
C ALA A 251 -22.63 18.71 0.27
N ILE A 252 -22.15 18.17 1.39
CA ILE A 252 -23.02 17.66 2.47
C ILE A 252 -23.78 18.81 3.12
N GLY A 253 -23.13 19.97 3.33
CA GLY A 253 -23.77 21.18 3.84
C GLY A 253 -24.89 21.68 2.93
N GLN A 254 -24.68 21.66 1.62
CA GLN A 254 -25.72 22.01 0.64
C GLN A 254 -26.92 21.05 0.74
N TYR A 255 -26.67 19.73 0.74
CA TYR A 255 -27.74 18.74 0.93
C TYR A 255 -28.57 19.00 2.21
N VAL A 256 -27.88 19.26 3.32
CA VAL A 256 -28.58 19.60 4.60
C VAL A 256 -29.44 20.84 4.46
N SER A 257 -28.96 21.86 3.74
CA SER A 257 -29.70 23.10 3.48
C SER A 257 -30.96 22.84 2.64
N ASP A 258 -30.79 22.07 1.55
CA ASP A 258 -31.88 21.78 0.60
C ASP A 258 -33.01 20.97 1.27
N VAL A 259 -32.67 19.97 2.08
CA VAL A 259 -33.64 19.18 2.87
C VAL A 259 -34.40 20.08 3.84
N ARG A 260 -33.72 21.01 4.54
CA ARG A 260 -34.37 21.92 5.51
C ARG A 260 -35.21 22.97 4.83
N ALA A 261 -34.82 23.41 3.63
CA ALA A 261 -35.59 24.35 2.82
C ALA A 261 -36.77 23.68 2.09
N LYS A 262 -36.87 22.34 2.13
CA LYS A 262 -37.86 21.54 1.36
C LYS A 262 -37.65 21.67 -0.16
N ASP A 263 -36.44 21.94 -0.58
CA ASP A 263 -36.03 21.98 -1.99
C ASP A 263 -35.61 20.58 -2.50
N PHE A 264 -35.21 19.71 -1.58
CA PHE A 264 -34.97 18.29 -1.86
C PHE A 264 -35.86 17.38 -0.98
N PRO A 265 -36.59 16.38 -1.56
CA PRO A 265 -36.79 16.16 -2.98
C PRO A 265 -37.79 17.16 -3.56
N ASN A 266 -37.52 17.67 -4.77
CA ASN A 266 -38.50 18.48 -5.53
C ASN A 266 -39.43 17.59 -6.40
N GLU A 267 -40.32 18.20 -7.18
CA GLU A 267 -41.32 17.47 -7.99
C GLU A 267 -40.73 16.49 -8.99
N ASN A 268 -39.48 16.70 -9.46
CA ASN A 268 -38.78 15.81 -10.40
C ASN A 268 -38.08 14.64 -9.73
N GLU A 269 -37.99 14.64 -8.41
CA GLU A 269 -37.25 13.67 -7.59
C GLU A 269 -38.14 12.77 -6.74
N GLN A 270 -39.49 12.88 -6.92
CA GLN A 270 -40.53 12.08 -6.21
C GLN A 270 -41.18 11.09 -7.19
N TYR A 271 -41.75 10.01 -6.61
CA TYR A 271 -42.48 8.97 -7.35
C TYR A 271 -43.97 9.06 -7.06
#